data_c39bf2a8e93c68215f66384b732c7a7c
#
_entry.id   c39bf2a8e93c68215f66384b732c7a7c
#
_cell.length_a   1.000
_cell.length_b   1.000
_cell.length_c   1.000
_cell.angle_alpha   90.00
_cell.angle_beta   90.00
_cell.angle_gamma   90.00
#
_symmetry.space_group_name_H-M   'P 1'
#
loop_
_entity.id
_entity.type
_entity.pdbx_description
1 polymer ?
#
loop_
_entity_poly.entity_id
_entity_poly.type
_entity_poly.pdbx_seq_one_letter_code
_entity_poly.pdbx_strand_id
1 'polypeptide(L)'
;VFIRTDKADSDTFGGFNFVVNRSPGGSVTSLERSLGGYNFEKVTDVKYKKIGNSVSFEIPLPALGITADGPSVWIKATDNVTNYSDIHDYYVSGDCAPLGRFAYAY
;
A
#
# COMPACT_ATOMS: atom_id res chain seq x y z
N VAL A 1 1.95 -3.55 1.04
CA VAL A 1 0.68 -3.21 1.70
C VAL A 1 -0.04 -2.17 0.85
N PHE A 2 -1.29 -2.44 0.53
CA PHE A 2 -2.17 -1.50 -0.16
C PHE A 2 -2.93 -0.66 0.84
N ILE A 3 -3.11 0.63 0.52
CA ILE A 3 -3.82 1.58 1.36
C ILE A 3 -4.87 2.30 0.51
N ARG A 4 -6.10 2.39 1.03
CA ARG A 4 -7.16 3.22 0.48
C ARG A 4 -7.49 4.32 1.48
N THR A 5 -7.60 5.54 0.99
CA THR A 5 -8.16 6.67 1.72
C THR A 5 -9.52 7.03 1.14
N ASP A 6 -10.25 7.90 1.80
CA ASP A 6 -11.54 8.43 1.33
C ASP A 6 -11.45 9.22 0.01
N LYS A 7 -10.22 9.52 -0.45
CA LYS A 7 -9.96 10.20 -1.73
C LYS A 7 -9.65 9.25 -2.89
N ALA A 8 -9.74 7.93 -2.69
CA ALA A 8 -9.57 6.97 -3.77
C ALA A 8 -10.72 7.08 -4.78
N ASP A 9 -10.38 7.18 -6.06
CA ASP A 9 -11.38 7.17 -7.13
C ASP A 9 -11.52 5.78 -7.77
N SER A 10 -12.42 5.65 -8.75
CA SER A 10 -12.76 4.38 -9.38
C SER A 10 -11.63 3.79 -10.25
N ASP A 11 -10.67 4.60 -10.68
CA ASP A 11 -9.61 4.15 -11.58
C ASP A 11 -8.39 3.61 -10.83
N THR A 12 -8.41 3.64 -9.50
CA THR A 12 -7.34 3.09 -8.68
C THR A 12 -7.31 1.56 -8.70
N PHE A 13 -6.14 0.97 -8.51
CA PHE A 13 -5.95 -0.47 -8.51
C PHE A 13 -6.74 -1.15 -7.38
N GLY A 14 -7.80 -1.88 -7.72
CA GLY A 14 -8.67 -2.54 -6.74
C GLY A 14 -9.33 -1.59 -5.74
N GLY A 15 -9.40 -0.29 -6.03
CA GLY A 15 -9.89 0.73 -5.11
C GLY A 15 -8.83 1.26 -4.13
N PHE A 16 -7.57 0.84 -4.27
CA PHE A 16 -6.47 1.33 -3.43
C PHE A 16 -5.69 2.43 -4.16
N ASN A 17 -5.50 3.56 -3.49
CA ASN A 17 -4.80 4.71 -4.06
C ASN A 17 -3.31 4.79 -3.67
N PHE A 18 -2.86 3.95 -2.74
CA PHE A 18 -1.45 3.85 -2.37
C PHE A 18 -0.99 2.41 -2.22
N VAL A 19 0.31 2.19 -2.40
CA VAL A 19 1.01 0.97 -2.04
C VAL A 19 2.32 1.30 -1.33
N VAL A 20 2.66 0.56 -0.30
CA VAL A 20 3.90 0.70 0.45
C VAL A 20 4.64 -0.64 0.51
N ASN A 21 5.96 -0.56 0.60
CA ASN A 21 6.86 -1.72 0.72
C ASN A 21 6.92 -2.62 -0.54
N ARG A 22 6.83 -2.02 -1.70
CA ARG A 22 7.11 -2.74 -2.95
C ARG A 22 8.59 -2.86 -3.25
N SER A 23 9.38 -1.90 -2.77
CA SER A 23 10.84 -1.85 -2.95
C SER A 23 11.54 -1.51 -1.64
N PRO A 24 11.64 -2.47 -0.70
CA PRO A 24 12.31 -2.23 0.57
C PRO A 24 13.83 -2.08 0.38
N GLY A 25 14.45 -1.16 1.11
CA GLY A 25 15.87 -0.89 1.06
C GLY A 25 16.43 -0.54 2.45
N GLY A 26 16.81 -1.55 3.24
CA GLY A 26 17.39 -1.31 4.57
C GLY A 26 16.40 -0.72 5.56
N SER A 27 16.57 0.56 5.92
CA SER A 27 15.73 1.26 6.90
C SER A 27 14.59 2.07 6.31
N VAL A 28 14.49 2.10 4.98
CA VAL A 28 13.44 2.82 4.24
C VAL A 28 12.80 1.95 3.19
N THR A 29 11.58 2.30 2.80
CA THR A 29 10.87 1.68 1.69
C THR A 29 10.07 2.74 0.95
N SER A 30 9.61 2.42 -0.26
CA SER A 30 8.81 3.34 -1.06
C SER A 30 7.36 3.39 -0.61
N LEU A 31 6.79 4.59 -0.58
CA LEU A 31 5.37 4.86 -0.68
C LEU A 31 5.08 5.31 -2.12
N GLU A 32 4.15 4.65 -2.77
CA GLU A 32 3.75 4.93 -4.14
C GLU A 32 2.26 5.24 -4.20
N ARG A 33 1.86 6.15 -5.09
CA ARG A 33 0.45 6.45 -5.34
C ARG A 33 0.01 5.92 -6.69
N SER A 34 -1.26 5.56 -6.80
CA SER A 34 -1.88 5.14 -8.05
C SER A 34 -2.01 6.32 -9.02
N LEU A 35 -1.65 6.05 -10.28
CA LEU A 35 -1.89 6.93 -11.42
C LEU A 35 -3.10 6.48 -12.26
N GLY A 36 -3.82 5.47 -11.80
CA GLY A 36 -4.88 4.79 -12.53
C GLY A 36 -4.44 3.44 -13.08
N GLY A 37 -5.37 2.50 -13.21
CA GLY A 37 -5.09 1.15 -13.68
C GLY A 37 -4.04 0.43 -12.86
N TYR A 38 -2.98 -0.03 -13.52
CA TYR A 38 -1.85 -0.73 -12.89
C TYR A 38 -0.61 0.15 -12.69
N ASN A 39 -0.74 1.46 -12.89
CA ASN A 39 0.38 2.39 -12.83
C ASN A 39 0.49 3.04 -11.45
N PHE A 40 1.70 3.05 -10.91
CA PHE A 40 2.05 3.67 -9.64
C PHE A 40 3.29 4.53 -9.79
N GLU A 41 3.36 5.63 -9.05
CA GLU A 41 4.56 6.46 -8.97
C GLU A 41 4.99 6.63 -7.52
N LYS A 42 6.29 6.73 -7.29
CA LYS A 42 6.85 6.98 -5.97
C LYS A 42 6.49 8.39 -5.50
N VAL A 43 5.93 8.48 -4.29
CA VAL A 43 5.66 9.75 -3.60
C VAL A 43 6.87 10.15 -2.76
N THR A 44 7.33 9.24 -1.91
CA THR A 44 8.45 9.47 -0.98
C THR A 44 8.96 8.15 -0.42
N ASP A 45 10.10 8.20 0.24
CA ASP A 45 10.55 7.12 1.12
C ASP A 45 9.89 7.26 2.49
N VAL A 46 9.55 6.13 3.08
CA VAL A 46 9.02 6.05 4.44
C VAL A 46 9.89 5.13 5.29
N LYS A 47 9.89 5.38 6.59
CA LYS A 47 10.65 4.53 7.51
C LYS A 47 10.09 3.11 7.53
N TYR A 48 10.99 2.17 7.54
CA TYR A 48 10.71 0.75 7.48
C TYR A 48 11.55 0.01 8.51
N LYS A 49 10.93 -0.91 9.22
CA LYS A 49 11.64 -1.76 10.19
C LYS A 49 11.04 -3.16 10.17
N LYS A 50 11.91 -4.16 10.06
CA LYS A 50 11.54 -5.57 10.18
C LYS A 50 12.25 -6.17 11.40
N ILE A 51 11.46 -6.75 12.32
CA ILE A 51 11.97 -7.47 13.48
C ILE A 51 11.24 -8.80 13.55
N GLY A 52 11.97 -9.91 13.37
CA GLY A 52 11.36 -11.24 13.32
C GLY A 52 10.26 -11.31 12.26
N ASN A 53 9.04 -11.61 12.68
CA ASN A 53 7.86 -11.69 11.82
C ASN A 53 7.04 -10.39 11.77
N SER A 54 7.55 -9.30 12.36
CA SER A 54 6.87 -8.01 12.42
C SER A 54 7.50 -7.01 11.46
N VAL A 55 6.66 -6.28 10.74
CA VAL A 55 7.05 -5.21 9.84
C VAL A 55 6.33 -3.93 10.26
N SER A 56 7.07 -2.83 10.38
CA SER A 56 6.55 -1.52 10.78
C SER A 56 6.87 -0.47 9.74
N PHE A 57 5.90 0.41 9.47
CA PHE A 57 6.05 1.58 8.61
C PHE A 57 5.63 2.84 9.35
N GLU A 58 6.37 3.93 9.16
CA GLU A 58 5.93 5.26 9.57
C GLU A 58 5.59 6.07 8.33
N ILE A 59 4.30 6.30 8.10
CA ILE A 59 3.83 7.05 6.94
C ILE A 59 3.24 8.37 7.43
N PRO A 60 3.84 9.53 7.07
CA PRO A 60 3.27 10.82 7.40
C PRO A 60 1.88 10.97 6.76
N LEU A 61 0.88 11.39 7.52
CA LEU A 61 -0.48 11.59 7.01
C LEU A 61 -0.54 12.52 5.78
N PRO A 62 0.23 13.63 5.72
CA PRO A 62 0.26 14.47 4.53
C PRO A 62 0.72 13.74 3.26
N ALA A 63 1.59 12.73 3.38
CA ALA A 63 2.02 11.91 2.23
C ALA A 63 0.88 11.06 1.64
N LEU A 64 -0.15 10.77 2.44
CA LEU A 64 -1.39 10.11 2.01
C LEU A 64 -2.48 11.13 1.58
N GLY A 65 -2.17 12.42 1.58
CA GLY A 65 -3.14 13.47 1.29
C GLY A 65 -4.18 13.66 2.39
N ILE A 66 -3.91 13.18 3.61
CA ILE A 66 -4.82 13.27 4.75
C ILE A 66 -4.46 14.52 5.55
N THR A 67 -5.42 15.45 5.66
CA THR A 67 -5.25 16.72 6.38
C THR A 67 -6.30 16.95 7.46
N ALA A 68 -7.33 16.12 7.53
CA ALA A 68 -8.43 16.21 8.49
C ALA A 68 -8.20 15.33 9.71
N ASP A 69 -8.84 15.65 10.83
CA ASP A 69 -8.89 14.81 12.00
C ASP A 69 -9.79 13.58 11.75
N GLY A 70 -9.38 12.42 12.29
CA GLY A 70 -10.16 11.18 12.20
C GLY A 70 -10.30 10.62 10.78
N PRO A 71 -9.19 10.49 10.00
CA PRO A 71 -9.26 9.96 8.65
C PRO A 71 -9.71 8.49 8.64
N SER A 72 -10.48 8.13 7.62
CA SER A 72 -10.75 6.72 7.33
C SER A 72 -9.68 6.16 6.41
N VAL A 73 -9.07 5.07 6.83
CA VAL A 73 -8.03 4.36 6.09
C VAL A 73 -8.38 2.88 6.01
N TRP A 74 -8.27 2.30 4.83
CA TRP A 74 -8.45 0.87 4.62
C TRP A 74 -7.13 0.25 4.18
N ILE A 75 -6.78 -0.87 4.77
CA ILE A 75 -5.49 -1.53 4.57
C ILE A 75 -5.69 -2.96 4.09
N LYS A 76 -4.88 -3.36 3.11
CA LYS A 76 -4.76 -4.73 2.64
C LYS A 76 -3.29 -5.11 2.56
N ALA A 77 -2.92 -6.19 3.24
CA ALA A 77 -1.58 -6.75 3.14
C ALA A 77 -1.51 -7.84 2.06
N THR A 78 -0.38 -7.93 1.38
CA THR A 78 -0.08 -9.00 0.43
C THR A 78 1.36 -9.44 0.64
N ASP A 79 1.58 -10.75 0.64
CA ASP A 79 2.90 -11.37 0.80
C ASP A 79 3.09 -12.51 -0.22
N ASN A 80 4.29 -13.05 -0.30
CA ASN A 80 4.66 -14.17 -1.18
C ASN A 80 4.35 -13.93 -2.67
N VAL A 81 4.47 -12.69 -3.14
CA VAL A 81 4.28 -12.33 -4.53
C VAL A 81 5.45 -12.86 -5.36
N THR A 82 5.19 -13.51 -6.48
CA THR A 82 6.25 -14.05 -7.36
C THR A 82 7.00 -12.93 -8.08
N ASN A 83 6.28 -11.91 -8.57
CA ASN A 83 6.87 -10.76 -9.26
C ASN A 83 6.43 -9.43 -8.63
N TYR A 84 7.21 -8.91 -7.69
CA TYR A 84 6.92 -7.65 -6.99
C TYR A 84 6.92 -6.41 -7.89
N SER A 85 7.51 -6.48 -9.06
CA SER A 85 7.49 -5.36 -10.01
C SER A 85 6.18 -5.28 -10.81
N ASP A 86 5.44 -6.38 -10.92
CA ASP A 86 4.13 -6.44 -11.56
C ASP A 86 3.03 -6.29 -10.51
N ILE A 87 2.38 -5.13 -10.49
CA ILE A 87 1.33 -4.86 -9.51
C ILE A 87 0.13 -5.82 -9.63
N HIS A 88 -0.17 -6.31 -10.83
CA HIS A 88 -1.25 -7.26 -11.04
C HIS A 88 -0.97 -8.60 -10.37
N ASP A 89 0.30 -9.03 -10.29
CA ASP A 89 0.69 -10.30 -9.70
C ASP A 89 0.42 -10.37 -8.19
N TYR A 90 0.27 -9.23 -7.53
CA TYR A 90 -0.13 -9.18 -6.11
C TYR A 90 -1.47 -9.85 -5.83
N TYR A 91 -2.37 -9.88 -6.83
CA TYR A 91 -3.65 -10.60 -6.74
C TYR A 91 -3.63 -11.96 -7.39
N VAL A 92 -2.62 -12.28 -8.19
CA VAL A 92 -2.50 -13.57 -8.88
C VAL A 92 -1.75 -14.58 -8.03
N SER A 93 -0.52 -14.27 -7.62
CA SER A 93 0.33 -15.19 -6.84
C SER A 93 0.42 -14.83 -5.35
N GLY A 94 0.11 -13.60 -4.97
CA GLY A 94 0.25 -13.11 -3.59
C GLY A 94 -0.80 -13.66 -2.63
N ASP A 95 -0.37 -13.87 -1.39
CA ASP A 95 -1.25 -14.17 -0.26
C ASP A 95 -1.80 -12.88 0.32
N CYS A 96 -3.12 -12.67 0.24
CA CYS A 96 -3.78 -11.43 0.65
C CYS A 96 -4.49 -11.57 1.99
N ALA A 97 -4.38 -10.52 2.81
CA ALA A 97 -5.15 -10.35 4.03
C ALA A 97 -5.78 -8.94 4.07
N PRO A 98 -7.11 -8.83 4.08
CA PRO A 98 -8.10 -9.91 3.91
C PRO A 98 -8.15 -10.41 2.47
N LEU A 99 -8.81 -11.56 2.27
CA LEU A 99 -8.98 -12.16 0.95
C LEU A 99 -9.92 -11.34 0.06
N GLY A 100 -9.78 -11.53 -1.27
CA GLY A 100 -10.65 -10.92 -2.26
C GLY A 100 -10.51 -9.39 -2.29
N ARG A 101 -11.64 -8.70 -2.46
CA ARG A 101 -11.69 -7.23 -2.57
C ARG A 101 -11.83 -6.51 -1.24
N PHE A 102 -11.81 -7.22 -0.12
CA PHE A 102 -11.96 -6.64 1.21
C PHE A 102 -10.68 -5.91 1.66
N ALA A 103 -10.86 -5.01 2.62
CA ALA A 103 -9.77 -4.32 3.32
C ALA A 103 -10.17 -4.11 4.78
N TYR A 104 -9.19 -4.05 5.67
CA TYR A 104 -9.42 -3.69 7.07
C TYR A 104 -9.59 -2.17 7.16
N ALA A 105 -10.66 -1.72 7.82
CA ALA A 105 -10.94 -0.30 8.08
C ALA A 105 -10.32 0.15 9.40
N TYR A 106 -9.72 1.33 9.38
CA TYR A 106 -9.11 1.96 10.56
C TYR A 106 -9.56 3.41 10.71
#